data_24fc8bb85f08b94a7431ee4676de3d9c
#
_entry.id   24fc8bb85f08b94a7431ee4676de3d9c
#
_cell.length_a   1.000
_cell.length_b   1.000
_cell.length_c   1.000
_cell.angle_alpha   90.00
_cell.angle_beta   90.00
_cell.angle_gamma   90.00
#
_symmetry.space_group_name_H-M   'P 1'
#
loop_
_entity.id
_entity.type
_entity.pdbx_description
1 polymer ?
#
loop_
_entity_poly.entity_id
_entity_poly.type
_entity_poly.pdbx_seq_one_letter_code
_entity_poly.pdbx_strand_id
1 'polypeptide(L)'
;EKLNDGFARDLLELETCIAHIADAPETPALQPEALQTLNAESVMESQYLPRAALRIMRFAHNIHAYYDAVVHQKSQPRCEATPLWLAVFRDDDAVWRLPLSRGEARLLIALQKEKTLSQAIDLAHTDMLAENEDVAALLHHYLQRWMQHRLLSHTHLPQAQSLERNMQCA
;
A
#
# COMPACT_ATOMS: atom_id res chain seq x y z
N GLU A 1 7.31 30.54 14.91
CA GLU A 1 8.34 29.53 14.59
C GLU A 1 8.38 29.40 13.06
N LYS A 2 9.55 29.71 12.42
CA LYS A 2 9.67 29.56 10.97
C LYS A 2 9.54 28.08 10.64
N LEU A 3 8.56 27.70 9.82
CA LEU A 3 8.52 26.36 9.23
C LEU A 3 9.87 26.11 8.54
N ASN A 4 10.47 24.97 8.82
CA ASN A 4 11.65 24.50 8.12
C ASN A 4 11.26 24.31 6.64
N ASP A 5 12.07 24.79 5.70
CA ASP A 5 11.80 24.70 4.25
C ASP A 5 11.55 23.24 3.81
N GLY A 6 12.20 22.27 4.44
CA GLY A 6 11.96 20.85 4.21
C GLY A 6 10.56 20.40 4.63
N PHE A 7 10.10 20.83 5.79
CA PHE A 7 8.75 20.53 6.29
C PHE A 7 7.66 21.15 5.40
N ALA A 8 7.86 22.41 5.01
CA ALA A 8 6.91 23.08 4.11
C ALA A 8 6.81 22.39 2.74
N ARG A 9 7.93 21.88 2.23
CA ARG A 9 7.96 21.07 0.99
C ARG A 9 7.18 19.77 1.15
N ASP A 10 7.45 19.00 2.22
CA ASP A 10 6.74 17.75 2.51
C ASP A 10 5.23 17.98 2.62
N LEU A 11 4.82 19.08 3.27
CA LEU A 11 3.40 19.45 3.41
C LEU A 11 2.76 19.77 2.06
N LEU A 12 3.41 20.61 1.23
CA LEU A 12 2.94 20.96 -0.10
C LEU A 12 2.83 19.71 -1.00
N GLU A 13 3.79 18.81 -0.91
CA GLU A 13 3.79 17.54 -1.65
C GLU A 13 2.59 16.66 -1.23
N LEU A 14 2.29 16.59 0.08
CA LEU A 14 1.11 15.88 0.58
C LEU A 14 -0.19 16.50 0.07
N GLU A 15 -0.34 17.82 0.15
CA GLU A 15 -1.55 18.53 -0.31
C GLU A 15 -1.75 18.35 -1.82
N THR A 16 -0.68 18.44 -2.60
CA THR A 16 -0.71 18.19 -4.04
C THR A 16 -1.13 16.75 -4.35
N CYS A 17 -0.61 15.79 -3.60
CA CYS A 17 -0.99 14.38 -3.73
C CYS A 17 -2.47 14.17 -3.41
N ILE A 18 -2.97 14.77 -2.32
CA ILE A 18 -4.40 14.68 -1.93
C ILE A 18 -5.29 15.21 -3.06
N ALA A 19 -4.97 16.36 -3.65
CA ALA A 19 -5.72 16.92 -4.78
C ALA A 19 -5.73 15.96 -5.99
N HIS A 20 -4.57 15.42 -6.38
CA HIS A 20 -4.49 14.47 -7.50
C HIS A 20 -5.25 13.16 -7.23
N ILE A 21 -5.23 12.67 -6.00
CA ILE A 21 -5.94 11.43 -5.62
C ILE A 21 -7.45 11.66 -5.60
N ALA A 22 -7.91 12.85 -5.22
CA ALA A 22 -9.33 13.20 -5.26
C ALA A 22 -9.90 13.11 -6.69
N ASP A 23 -9.10 13.49 -7.70
CA ASP A 23 -9.51 13.45 -9.12
C ASP A 23 -9.15 12.15 -9.85
N ALA A 24 -8.47 11.21 -9.19
CA ALA A 24 -8.04 9.97 -9.82
C ALA A 24 -9.24 9.07 -10.19
N PRO A 25 -9.14 8.27 -11.27
CA PRO A 25 -10.20 7.35 -11.62
C PRO A 25 -10.42 6.31 -10.53
N GLU A 26 -11.67 5.97 -10.29
CA GLU A 26 -12.01 4.92 -9.35
C GLU A 26 -11.75 3.55 -9.98
N THR A 27 -11.21 2.65 -9.16
CA THR A 27 -11.02 1.24 -9.53
C THR A 27 -11.69 0.37 -8.48
N PRO A 28 -12.42 -0.68 -8.89
CA PRO A 28 -13.08 -1.58 -7.94
C PRO A 28 -12.07 -2.19 -6.96
N ALA A 29 -12.45 -2.27 -5.70
CA ALA A 29 -11.64 -2.93 -4.69
C ALA A 29 -11.69 -4.46 -4.89
N LEU A 30 -10.58 -5.12 -4.59
CA LEU A 30 -10.50 -6.57 -4.50
C LEU A 30 -11.48 -7.07 -3.42
N GLN A 31 -12.33 -8.02 -3.80
CA GLN A 31 -13.28 -8.61 -2.85
C GLN A 31 -12.63 -9.76 -2.10
N PRO A 32 -12.85 -9.90 -0.79
CA PRO A 32 -12.29 -11.00 0.01
C PRO A 32 -12.62 -12.39 -0.53
N GLU A 33 -13.81 -12.54 -1.12
CA GLU A 33 -14.30 -13.79 -1.70
C GLU A 33 -13.41 -14.29 -2.83
N ALA A 34 -12.79 -13.38 -3.59
CA ALA A 34 -11.87 -13.72 -4.67
C ALA A 34 -10.61 -14.46 -4.17
N LEU A 35 -10.21 -14.24 -2.91
CA LEU A 35 -9.07 -14.89 -2.29
C LEU A 35 -9.42 -16.25 -1.68
N GLN A 36 -10.68 -16.46 -1.28
CA GLN A 36 -11.11 -17.69 -0.60
C GLN A 36 -11.04 -18.94 -1.48
N THR A 37 -11.05 -18.77 -2.79
CA THR A 37 -10.97 -19.85 -3.77
C THR A 37 -9.52 -20.26 -4.10
N LEU A 38 -8.53 -19.50 -3.62
CA LEU A 38 -7.13 -19.72 -3.92
C LEU A 38 -6.45 -20.59 -2.85
N ASN A 39 -5.59 -21.50 -3.29
CA ASN A 39 -4.66 -22.14 -2.40
C ASN A 39 -3.45 -21.22 -2.10
N ALA A 40 -2.64 -21.58 -1.12
CA ALA A 40 -1.50 -20.77 -0.67
C ALA A 40 -0.49 -20.47 -1.81
N GLU A 41 -0.23 -21.46 -2.67
CA GLU A 41 0.69 -21.31 -3.81
C GLU A 41 0.14 -20.30 -4.83
N SER A 42 -1.14 -20.43 -5.19
CA SER A 42 -1.81 -19.50 -6.08
C SER A 42 -1.84 -18.07 -5.51
N VAL A 43 -2.02 -17.92 -4.20
CA VAL A 43 -1.95 -16.61 -3.54
C VAL A 43 -0.56 -15.99 -3.70
N MET A 44 0.51 -16.77 -3.51
CA MET A 44 1.89 -16.29 -3.60
C MET A 44 2.30 -15.92 -5.03
N GLU A 45 1.81 -16.66 -6.03
CA GLU A 45 2.11 -16.43 -7.45
C GLU A 45 1.16 -15.41 -8.12
N SER A 46 0.15 -14.93 -7.40
CA SER A 46 -0.77 -13.92 -7.90
C SER A 46 -0.15 -12.52 -7.91
N GLN A 47 -0.58 -11.73 -8.89
CA GLN A 47 -0.26 -10.30 -8.97
C GLN A 47 -1.42 -9.49 -8.39
N TYR A 48 -1.17 -8.83 -7.27
CA TYR A 48 -2.14 -7.93 -6.64
C TYR A 48 -1.86 -6.51 -7.09
N LEU A 49 -2.82 -5.88 -7.74
CA LEU A 49 -2.66 -4.52 -8.21
C LEU A 49 -3.21 -3.53 -7.19
N PRO A 50 -2.40 -2.62 -6.69
CA PRO A 50 -2.91 -1.48 -5.93
C PRO A 50 -3.89 -0.65 -6.78
N ARG A 51 -4.91 -0.06 -6.14
CA ARG A 51 -5.89 0.77 -6.83
C ARG A 51 -5.24 1.95 -7.55
N ALA A 52 -5.81 2.41 -8.65
CA ALA A 52 -5.29 3.56 -9.40
C ALA A 52 -5.21 4.84 -8.55
N ALA A 53 -6.21 5.03 -7.68
CA ALA A 53 -6.26 6.12 -6.71
C ALA A 53 -5.48 5.81 -5.42
N LEU A 54 -4.26 5.28 -5.54
CA LEU A 54 -3.32 5.04 -4.43
C LEU A 54 -1.94 5.59 -4.79
N ARG A 55 -1.35 6.36 -3.88
CA ARG A 55 0.07 6.76 -3.94
C ARG A 55 0.77 6.42 -2.65
N ILE A 56 1.99 5.93 -2.75
CA ILE A 56 2.86 5.65 -1.62
C ILE A 56 3.96 6.70 -1.65
N MET A 57 4.06 7.45 -0.57
CA MET A 57 4.96 8.59 -0.45
C MET A 57 5.91 8.41 0.72
N ARG A 58 7.09 9.01 0.61
CA ARG A 58 8.06 9.06 1.70
C ARG A 58 8.40 10.51 2.00
N PHE A 59 8.22 10.90 3.24
CA PHE A 59 8.52 12.24 3.73
C PHE A 59 9.68 12.21 4.72
N ALA A 60 10.40 13.31 4.83
CA ALA A 60 11.46 13.49 5.81
C ALA A 60 10.91 13.82 7.21
N HIS A 61 9.69 14.34 7.28
CA HIS A 61 9.03 14.79 8.51
C HIS A 61 7.71 14.07 8.72
N ASN A 62 7.26 13.98 9.97
CA ASN A 62 5.93 13.43 10.31
C ASN A 62 4.83 14.46 10.02
N ILE A 63 4.62 14.75 8.75
CA ILE A 63 3.59 15.70 8.29
C ILE A 63 2.16 15.18 8.49
N HIS A 64 1.97 13.86 8.61
CA HIS A 64 0.65 13.28 8.83
C HIS A 64 0.05 13.74 10.16
N ALA A 65 0.83 13.65 11.24
CA ALA A 65 0.38 14.10 12.57
C ALA A 65 0.08 15.61 12.60
N TYR A 66 0.90 16.41 11.91
CA TYR A 66 0.66 17.84 11.80
C TYR A 66 -0.62 18.15 11.01
N TYR A 67 -0.78 17.54 9.84
CA TYR A 67 -1.96 17.71 9.00
C TYR A 67 -3.25 17.30 9.74
N ASP A 68 -3.20 16.17 10.43
CA ASP A 68 -4.32 15.66 11.23
C ASP A 68 -4.69 16.63 12.37
N ALA A 69 -3.68 17.20 13.04
CA ALA A 69 -3.92 18.21 14.07
C ALA A 69 -4.56 19.47 13.52
N VAL A 70 -4.13 19.94 12.33
CA VAL A 70 -4.72 21.12 11.67
C VAL A 70 -6.17 20.85 11.27
N VAL A 71 -6.44 19.73 10.60
CA VAL A 71 -7.80 19.39 10.15
C VAL A 71 -8.78 19.24 11.33
N HIS A 72 -8.31 18.66 12.44
CA HIS A 72 -9.15 18.47 13.63
C HIS A 72 -9.04 19.60 14.66
N GLN A 73 -8.43 20.72 14.31
CA GLN A 73 -8.26 21.90 15.19
C GLN A 73 -7.62 21.56 16.55
N LYS A 74 -6.70 20.60 16.56
CA LYS A 74 -5.91 20.20 17.74
C LYS A 74 -4.63 21.02 17.86
N SER A 75 -3.97 20.92 19.01
CA SER A 75 -2.62 21.46 19.21
C SER A 75 -1.65 20.82 18.20
N GLN A 76 -0.97 21.66 17.42
CA GLN A 76 -0.05 21.18 16.41
C GLN A 76 1.21 20.59 17.05
N PRO A 77 1.61 19.37 16.64
CA PRO A 77 2.87 18.80 17.12
C PRO A 77 4.07 19.58 16.55
N ARG A 78 5.22 19.44 17.20
CA ARG A 78 6.47 20.01 16.68
C ARG A 78 6.82 19.40 15.32
N CYS A 79 7.37 20.22 14.43
CA CYS A 79 7.88 19.77 13.14
C CYS A 79 9.23 19.07 13.32
N GLU A 80 9.19 17.81 13.74
CA GLU A 80 10.39 16.99 13.92
C GLU A 80 10.74 16.24 12.63
N ALA A 81 12.04 16.11 12.34
CA ALA A 81 12.55 15.34 11.22
C ALA A 81 12.46 13.83 11.52
N THR A 82 11.24 13.31 11.48
CA THR A 82 10.94 11.88 11.65
C THR A 82 10.45 11.33 10.32
N PRO A 83 11.25 10.48 9.63
CA PRO A 83 10.85 9.92 8.35
C PRO A 83 9.53 9.17 8.43
N LEU A 84 8.66 9.38 7.44
CA LEU A 84 7.33 8.80 7.37
C LEU A 84 7.10 8.18 5.99
N TRP A 85 6.58 6.95 5.95
CA TRP A 85 5.93 6.39 4.79
C TRP A 85 4.42 6.55 4.93
N LEU A 86 3.75 6.97 3.85
CA LEU A 86 2.34 7.27 3.86
C LEU A 86 1.67 6.76 2.59
N ALA A 87 0.62 5.97 2.73
CA ALA A 87 -0.32 5.71 1.65
C ALA A 87 -1.37 6.83 1.65
N VAL A 88 -1.56 7.48 0.51
CA VAL A 88 -2.65 8.41 0.24
C VAL A 88 -3.54 7.77 -0.80
N PHE A 89 -4.81 7.56 -0.48
CA PHE A 89 -5.73 6.84 -1.36
C PHE A 89 -7.14 7.38 -1.25
N ARG A 90 -7.93 7.17 -2.30
CA ARG A 90 -9.36 7.45 -2.27
C ARG A 90 -10.15 6.17 -2.05
N ASP A 91 -11.10 6.23 -1.15
CA ASP A 91 -12.13 5.22 -0.96
C ASP A 91 -13.48 5.91 -0.91
N ASP A 92 -14.35 5.53 -1.83
CA ASP A 92 -15.57 6.25 -2.16
C ASP A 92 -15.27 7.74 -2.45
N ASP A 93 -15.94 8.68 -1.79
CA ASP A 93 -15.78 10.12 -1.98
C ASP A 93 -14.73 10.77 -1.07
N ALA A 94 -13.99 9.99 -0.28
CA ALA A 94 -13.04 10.51 0.70
C ALA A 94 -11.58 10.13 0.38
N VAL A 95 -10.67 11.09 0.60
CA VAL A 95 -9.23 10.82 0.53
C VAL A 95 -8.72 10.49 1.93
N TRP A 96 -8.13 9.32 2.04
CA TRP A 96 -7.58 8.76 3.27
C TRP A 96 -6.05 8.80 3.27
N ARG A 97 -5.50 8.80 4.45
CA ARG A 97 -4.06 8.78 4.70
C ARG A 97 -3.76 7.69 5.71
N LEU A 98 -2.89 6.76 5.35
CA LEU A 98 -2.53 5.61 6.16
C LEU A 98 -1.02 5.57 6.36
N PRO A 99 -0.50 5.82 7.58
CA PRO A 99 0.91 5.61 7.89
C PRO A 99 1.30 4.15 7.66
N LEU A 100 2.42 3.94 6.98
CA LEU A 100 2.95 2.63 6.66
C LEU A 100 4.28 2.42 7.39
N SER A 101 4.59 1.19 7.71
CA SER A 101 5.96 0.79 8.03
C SER A 101 6.82 0.79 6.76
N ARG A 102 8.12 0.66 6.91
CA ARG A 102 9.04 0.63 5.75
C ARG A 102 8.86 -0.64 4.94
N GLY A 103 8.73 -1.80 5.59
CA GLY A 103 8.48 -3.09 4.94
C GLY A 103 7.15 -3.08 4.20
N GLU A 104 6.09 -2.58 4.83
CA GLU A 104 4.76 -2.44 4.22
C GLU A 104 4.79 -1.56 2.97
N ALA A 105 5.45 -0.40 3.03
CA ALA A 105 5.60 0.50 1.89
C ALA A 105 6.38 -0.15 0.74
N ARG A 106 7.48 -0.85 1.05
CA ARG A 106 8.29 -1.56 0.05
C ARG A 106 7.51 -2.65 -0.66
N LEU A 107 6.72 -3.40 0.10
CA LEU A 107 5.88 -4.46 -0.43
C LEU A 107 4.81 -3.89 -1.40
N LEU A 108 4.09 -2.84 -0.99
CA LEU A 108 3.10 -2.17 -1.86
C LEU A 108 3.75 -1.56 -3.12
N ILE A 109 4.93 -0.94 -3.01
CA ILE A 109 5.67 -0.40 -4.16
C ILE A 109 6.07 -1.52 -5.14
N ALA A 110 6.43 -2.70 -4.64
CA ALA A 110 6.76 -3.84 -5.49
C ALA A 110 5.51 -4.33 -6.23
N LEU A 111 4.36 -4.41 -5.56
CA LEU A 111 3.08 -4.77 -6.19
C LEU A 111 2.64 -3.75 -7.26
N GLN A 112 2.89 -2.44 -7.06
CA GLN A 112 2.65 -1.42 -8.10
C GLN A 112 3.48 -1.63 -9.37
N LYS A 113 4.57 -2.41 -9.29
CA LYS A 113 5.42 -2.79 -10.42
C LYS A 113 5.06 -4.16 -11.00
N GLU A 114 3.83 -4.59 -10.79
CA GLU A 114 3.27 -5.86 -11.32
C GLU A 114 4.07 -7.11 -10.89
N LYS A 115 4.70 -7.07 -9.73
CA LYS A 115 5.36 -8.25 -9.15
C LYS A 115 4.32 -9.18 -8.53
N THR A 116 4.60 -10.48 -8.55
CA THR A 116 3.83 -11.45 -7.75
C THR A 116 4.03 -11.17 -6.27
N LEU A 117 3.15 -11.68 -5.43
CA LEU A 117 3.29 -11.50 -3.98
C LEU A 117 4.62 -12.10 -3.48
N SER A 118 5.01 -13.28 -3.97
CA SER A 118 6.30 -13.91 -3.66
C SER A 118 7.47 -12.98 -4.00
N GLN A 119 7.52 -12.46 -5.23
CA GLN A 119 8.56 -11.54 -5.66
C GLN A 119 8.58 -10.23 -4.85
N ALA A 120 7.41 -9.72 -4.49
CA ALA A 120 7.30 -8.51 -3.70
C ALA A 120 7.80 -8.71 -2.26
N ILE A 121 7.54 -9.89 -1.67
CA ILE A 121 8.07 -10.27 -0.36
C ILE A 121 9.60 -10.35 -0.42
N ASP A 122 10.19 -10.99 -1.43
CA ASP A 122 11.65 -11.07 -1.57
C ASP A 122 12.29 -9.67 -1.60
N LEU A 123 11.67 -8.72 -2.28
CA LEU A 123 12.15 -7.33 -2.37
C LEU A 123 11.99 -6.54 -1.05
N ALA A 124 11.02 -6.89 -0.22
CA ALA A 124 10.74 -6.22 1.05
C ALA A 124 11.33 -6.96 2.26
N HIS A 125 11.83 -8.18 2.09
CA HIS A 125 12.18 -9.12 3.17
C HIS A 125 13.11 -8.52 4.23
N THR A 126 14.18 -7.86 3.82
CA THR A 126 15.14 -7.25 4.76
C THR A 126 14.48 -6.15 5.63
N ASP A 127 13.63 -5.34 5.02
CA ASP A 127 12.91 -4.28 5.73
C ASP A 127 11.85 -4.87 6.67
N MET A 128 11.18 -5.94 6.25
CA MET A 128 10.19 -6.66 7.07
C MET A 128 10.84 -7.37 8.25
N LEU A 129 11.98 -8.04 8.06
CA LEU A 129 12.75 -8.67 9.15
C LEU A 129 13.23 -7.65 10.19
N ALA A 130 13.56 -6.44 9.77
CA ALA A 130 13.96 -5.38 10.70
C ALA A 130 12.79 -4.89 11.58
N GLU A 131 11.55 -5.15 11.18
CA GLU A 131 10.34 -4.80 11.92
C GLU A 131 9.88 -5.93 12.84
N ASN A 132 9.92 -7.16 12.34
CA ASN A 132 9.51 -8.36 13.09
C ASN A 132 10.19 -9.61 12.52
N GLU A 133 10.71 -10.46 13.39
CA GLU A 133 11.30 -11.76 13.01
C GLU A 133 10.27 -12.72 12.39
N ASP A 134 9.00 -12.63 12.80
CA ASP A 134 7.89 -13.39 12.19
C ASP A 134 7.33 -12.64 10.97
N VAL A 135 8.02 -12.80 9.83
CA VAL A 135 7.61 -12.21 8.55
C VAL A 135 6.24 -12.70 8.09
N ALA A 136 5.87 -13.95 8.41
CA ALA A 136 4.57 -14.50 8.00
C ALA A 136 3.41 -13.83 8.75
N ALA A 137 3.55 -13.64 10.07
CA ALA A 137 2.56 -12.91 10.86
C ALA A 137 2.46 -11.43 10.40
N LEU A 138 3.60 -10.82 10.10
CA LEU A 138 3.66 -9.45 9.61
C LEU A 138 2.96 -9.30 8.25
N LEU A 139 3.22 -10.21 7.31
CA LEU A 139 2.55 -10.26 6.01
C LEU A 139 1.03 -10.43 6.16
N HIS A 140 0.60 -11.33 7.02
CA HIS A 140 -0.81 -11.53 7.30
C HIS A 140 -1.47 -10.24 7.81
N HIS A 141 -0.81 -9.55 8.75
CA HIS A 141 -1.27 -8.26 9.27
C HIS A 141 -1.39 -7.20 8.15
N TYR A 142 -0.40 -7.09 7.26
CA TYR A 142 -0.45 -6.16 6.13
C TYR A 142 -1.60 -6.46 5.19
N LEU A 143 -1.76 -7.73 4.79
CA LEU A 143 -2.85 -8.14 3.89
C LEU A 143 -4.22 -7.86 4.50
N GLN A 144 -4.44 -8.18 5.78
CA GLN A 144 -5.69 -7.84 6.48
C GLN A 144 -5.94 -6.32 6.45
N ARG A 145 -4.94 -5.52 6.77
CA ARG A 145 -5.02 -4.06 6.78
C ARG A 145 -5.34 -3.50 5.40
N TRP A 146 -4.72 -4.03 4.34
CA TRP A 146 -4.98 -3.58 2.97
C TRP A 146 -6.38 -3.95 2.48
N MET A 147 -6.87 -5.12 2.85
CA MET A 147 -8.25 -5.51 2.56
C MET A 147 -9.24 -4.62 3.31
N GLN A 148 -8.99 -4.34 4.60
CA GLN A 148 -9.82 -3.45 5.41
C GLN A 148 -9.90 -2.03 4.83
N HIS A 149 -8.78 -1.51 4.32
CA HIS A 149 -8.70 -0.18 3.70
C HIS A 149 -8.93 -0.22 2.18
N ARG A 150 -9.29 -1.37 1.62
CA ARG A 150 -9.61 -1.54 0.19
C ARG A 150 -8.50 -1.01 -0.73
N LEU A 151 -7.23 -1.22 -0.38
CA LEU A 151 -6.08 -0.69 -1.13
C LEU A 151 -5.79 -1.44 -2.43
N LEU A 152 -6.22 -2.70 -2.53
CA LEU A 152 -5.98 -3.56 -3.67
C LEU A 152 -7.18 -3.57 -4.63
N SER A 153 -6.92 -3.78 -5.90
CA SER A 153 -7.91 -3.95 -6.96
C SER A 153 -7.87 -5.39 -7.51
N HIS A 154 -7.52 -5.56 -8.75
CA HIS A 154 -7.53 -6.88 -9.40
C HIS A 154 -6.38 -7.77 -8.95
N THR A 155 -6.65 -9.10 -8.92
CA THR A 155 -5.63 -10.13 -8.98
C THR A 155 -5.53 -10.63 -10.41
N HIS A 156 -4.33 -10.63 -10.98
CA HIS A 156 -4.03 -11.54 -12.08
C HIS A 156 -3.65 -12.88 -11.47
N LEU A 157 -4.60 -13.82 -11.48
CA LEU A 157 -4.29 -15.20 -11.17
C LEU A 157 -3.35 -15.73 -12.24
N PRO A 158 -2.28 -16.47 -11.88
CA PRO A 158 -1.61 -17.27 -12.86
C PRO A 158 -2.68 -18.17 -13.49
N GLN A 159 -2.93 -17.98 -14.77
CA GLN A 159 -3.82 -18.88 -15.50
C GLN A 159 -3.27 -20.28 -15.22
N ALA A 160 -4.12 -21.15 -14.74
CA ALA A 160 -3.83 -22.58 -14.66
C ALA A 160 -3.49 -23.02 -16.10
N GLN A 161 -2.21 -22.86 -16.47
CA GLN A 161 -1.73 -23.28 -17.78
C GLN A 161 -1.80 -24.79 -17.79
N SER A 162 -2.90 -25.27 -18.37
CA SER A 162 -2.83 -26.49 -19.16
C SER A 162 -2.66 -27.80 -18.40
N LEU A 163 -3.63 -28.16 -17.58
CA LEU A 163 -3.94 -29.58 -17.43
C LEU A 163 -4.62 -30.19 -18.69
N GLU A 164 -5.05 -29.33 -19.62
CA GLU A 164 -5.74 -29.78 -20.85
C GLU A 164 -4.81 -30.19 -22.00
N ARG A 165 -3.51 -29.89 -21.95
CA ARG A 165 -2.60 -30.25 -23.05
C ARG A 165 -2.11 -31.69 -23.01
N ASN A 166 -2.33 -32.43 -21.91
CA ASN A 166 -1.91 -33.82 -21.79
C ASN A 166 -3.01 -34.88 -22.03
N MET A 167 -4.24 -34.45 -22.30
CA MET A 167 -5.32 -35.40 -22.63
C MET A 167 -5.62 -35.54 -24.12
N GLN A 168 -4.89 -34.86 -25.00
CA GLN A 168 -5.08 -34.97 -26.44
C GLN A 168 -3.99 -35.77 -27.19
N CYS A 169 -3.12 -36.46 -26.49
CA CYS A 169 -2.15 -37.39 -27.07
C CYS A 169 -2.20 -38.76 -26.35
N ALA A 170 -3.38 -39.38 -26.33
CA ALA A 170 -3.52 -40.81 -26.03
C ALA A 170 -4.55 -41.42 -26.98
#